data_d47a2d174b650d403986b290834a7e43
#
_entry.id   d47a2d174b650d403986b290834a7e43
#
_cell.length_a   1.000
_cell.length_b   1.000
_cell.length_c   1.000
_cell.angle_alpha   90.00
_cell.angle_beta   90.00
_cell.angle_gamma   90.00
#
_symmetry.space_group_name_H-M   'P 1'
#
loop_
_entity.id
_entity.type
_entity.pdbx_description
1 polymer ?
#
loop_
_entity_poly.entity_id
_entity_poly.type
_entity_poly.pdbx_seq_one_letter_code
_entity_poly.pdbx_strand_id
1 'polypeptide(L)'
;MIYTITLNPAIDLVIITKKLEPNIVNRTENFELQPNGKGVNVSFILKKMGIENVATGIGGGFTLDYITAGLTEKGISNNFLKVKEPTRINVFTRVLDQNQEY
;
A
#
# COMPACT_ATOMS: atom_id res chain seq x y z
N MET A 1 6.24 24.36 -3.84
CA MET A 1 5.39 23.15 -3.77
C MET A 1 6.22 21.94 -4.17
N ILE A 2 6.11 20.87 -3.39
CA ILE A 2 6.83 19.63 -3.65
C ILE A 2 5.88 18.62 -4.27
N TYR A 3 6.32 17.97 -5.33
CA TYR A 3 5.61 16.87 -5.98
C TYR A 3 6.39 15.58 -5.80
N THR A 4 5.72 14.51 -5.41
CA THR A 4 6.30 13.18 -5.41
C THR A 4 5.79 12.41 -6.62
N ILE A 5 6.59 11.51 -7.15
CA ILE A 5 6.24 10.71 -8.32
C ILE A 5 6.43 9.23 -7.97
N THR A 6 5.37 8.44 -8.10
CA THR A 6 5.43 7.00 -7.90
C THR A 6 5.01 6.30 -9.19
N LEU A 7 5.97 5.72 -9.89
CA LEU A 7 5.71 5.05 -11.16
C LEU A 7 5.19 3.62 -10.98
N ASN A 8 5.41 3.02 -9.81
CA ASN A 8 5.00 1.65 -9.53
C ASN A 8 4.49 1.52 -8.10
N PRO A 9 3.35 2.14 -7.79
CA PRO A 9 2.75 2.01 -6.47
C PRO A 9 2.25 0.59 -6.21
N ALA A 10 1.98 0.28 -4.96
CA ALA A 10 1.46 -1.01 -4.54
C ALA A 10 0.61 -0.86 -3.29
N ILE A 11 -0.21 -1.85 -3.02
CA ILE A 11 -0.79 -2.07 -1.71
C ILE A 11 0.01 -3.19 -1.06
N ASP A 12 0.49 -2.98 0.15
CA ASP A 12 1.09 -4.03 0.94
C ASP A 12 0.01 -4.67 1.81
N LEU A 13 -0.24 -5.95 1.57
CA LEU A 13 -1.10 -6.77 2.41
C LEU A 13 -0.20 -7.60 3.31
N VAL A 14 -0.23 -7.30 4.60
CA VAL A 14 0.55 -8.03 5.60
C VAL A 14 -0.40 -8.95 6.36
N ILE A 15 -0.14 -10.24 6.27
CA ILE A 15 -0.94 -11.28 6.92
C ILE A 15 -0.10 -11.88 8.04
N ILE A 16 -0.67 -11.92 9.24
CA ILE A 16 -0.05 -12.58 10.38
C ILE A 16 -0.94 -13.74 10.76
N THR A 17 -0.43 -14.94 10.61
CA THR A 17 -1.18 -16.15 10.96
C THR A 17 -0.34 -17.03 11.89
N LYS A 18 -1.04 -17.75 12.76
CA LYS A 18 -0.37 -18.65 13.68
C LYS A 18 0.17 -19.89 12.96
N LYS A 19 -0.60 -20.42 12.02
CA LYS A 19 -0.33 -21.70 11.36
C LYS A 19 -0.76 -21.62 9.91
N LEU A 20 0.01 -22.24 9.04
CA LEU A 20 -0.29 -22.33 7.62
C LEU A 20 -0.23 -23.81 7.22
N GLU A 21 -1.35 -24.33 6.71
CA GLU A 21 -1.46 -25.74 6.29
C GLU A 21 -1.79 -25.83 4.81
N PRO A 22 -1.18 -26.78 4.08
CA PRO A 22 -1.47 -26.97 2.66
C PRO A 22 -2.85 -27.59 2.44
N ASN A 23 -3.41 -27.37 1.26
CA ASN A 23 -4.64 -28.00 0.76
C ASN A 23 -5.91 -27.64 1.54
N ILE A 24 -5.88 -26.62 2.38
CA ILE A 24 -7.07 -26.09 3.07
C ILE A 24 -7.09 -24.57 2.99
N VAL A 25 -8.24 -24.01 3.27
CA VAL A 25 -8.36 -22.55 3.41
C VAL A 25 -7.79 -22.16 4.75
N ASN A 26 -6.75 -21.33 4.73
CA ASN A 26 -6.16 -20.77 5.93
C ASN A 26 -6.75 -19.37 6.16
N ARG A 27 -7.36 -19.17 7.31
CA ARG A 27 -7.98 -17.92 7.67
C ARG A 27 -7.11 -17.18 8.67
N THR A 28 -7.01 -15.87 8.51
CA THR A 28 -6.30 -15.02 9.46
C THR A 28 -7.27 -13.99 10.03
N GLU A 29 -7.09 -13.67 11.30
CA GLU A 29 -7.81 -12.59 11.96
C GLU A 29 -7.01 -11.29 11.94
N ASN A 30 -5.72 -11.38 11.69
CA ASN A 30 -4.80 -10.24 11.71
C ASN A 30 -4.24 -9.98 10.33
N PHE A 31 -4.60 -8.85 9.78
CA PHE A 31 -4.01 -8.38 8.53
C PHE A 31 -3.94 -6.84 8.55
N GLU A 32 -3.03 -6.31 7.77
CA GLU A 32 -2.89 -4.87 7.57
C GLU A 32 -2.78 -4.59 6.08
N LEU A 33 -3.40 -3.49 5.67
CA LEU A 33 -3.30 -2.96 4.31
C LEU A 33 -2.64 -1.60 4.38
N GLN A 34 -1.61 -1.39 3.57
CA GLN A 34 -0.89 -0.13 3.54
C GLN A 34 -0.62 0.30 2.10
N PRO A 35 -0.88 1.57 1.76
CA PRO A 35 -0.37 2.11 0.51
C PRO A 35 1.15 2.07 0.53
N ASN A 36 1.76 1.72 -0.59
CA ASN A 36 3.21 1.66 -0.70
C ASN A 36 3.67 2.24 -2.03
N GLY A 37 4.93 2.56 -2.08
CA GLY A 37 5.63 3.16 -3.19
C GLY A 37 6.57 4.23 -2.65
N LYS A 38 7.71 4.39 -3.28
CA LYS A 38 8.74 5.30 -2.77
C LYS A 38 8.23 6.74 -2.67
N GLY A 39 7.59 7.24 -3.73
CA GLY A 39 7.03 8.58 -3.73
C GLY A 39 5.86 8.72 -2.75
N VAL A 40 4.98 7.74 -2.69
CA VAL A 40 3.85 7.72 -1.75
C VAL A 40 4.38 7.79 -0.31
N ASN A 41 5.39 6.99 0.01
CA ASN A 41 5.98 7.01 1.35
C ASN A 41 6.60 8.35 1.70
N VAL A 42 7.27 8.98 0.74
CA VAL A 42 7.83 10.33 0.93
C VAL A 42 6.71 11.34 1.18
N SER A 43 5.60 11.25 0.45
CA SER A 43 4.46 12.15 0.66
C SER A 43 3.90 12.05 2.08
N PHE A 44 3.76 10.84 2.62
CA PHE A 44 3.30 10.65 3.99
C PHE A 44 4.28 11.27 5.00
N ILE A 45 5.58 11.08 4.81
CA ILE A 45 6.60 11.63 5.70
C ILE A 45 6.62 13.16 5.64
N LEU A 46 6.56 13.73 4.45
CA LEU A 46 6.51 15.18 4.28
C LEU A 46 5.30 15.77 5.00
N LYS A 47 4.15 15.12 4.89
CA LYS A 47 2.94 15.59 5.56
C LYS A 47 3.10 15.57 7.08
N LYS A 48 3.70 14.53 7.64
CA LYS A 48 4.01 14.45 9.07
C LYS A 48 4.91 15.58 9.53
N MET A 49 5.80 16.03 8.67
CA MET A 49 6.70 17.16 8.95
C MET A 49 6.05 18.52 8.74
N GLY A 50 4.77 18.55 8.39
CA GLY A 50 4.06 19.79 8.14
C GLY A 50 4.34 20.40 6.76
N ILE A 51 4.90 19.66 5.84
CA ILE A 51 5.25 20.13 4.50
C ILE A 51 4.17 19.70 3.52
N GLU A 52 3.50 20.68 2.92
CA GLU A 52 2.51 20.44 1.89
C GLU A 52 3.17 19.88 0.64
N ASN A 53 2.54 18.86 0.05
CA ASN A 53 3.04 18.21 -1.15
C ASN A 53 1.89 17.62 -1.96
N VAL A 54 2.17 17.29 -3.21
CA VAL A 54 1.21 16.63 -4.10
C VAL A 54 1.79 15.29 -4.53
N ALA A 55 1.09 14.21 -4.22
CA ALA A 55 1.48 12.88 -4.66
C ALA A 55 0.99 12.64 -6.08
N THR A 56 1.90 12.26 -6.96
CA THR A 56 1.57 11.91 -8.34
C THR A 56 2.16 10.55 -8.69
N GLY A 57 1.74 10.02 -9.82
CA GLY A 57 2.25 8.74 -10.29
C GLY A 57 1.32 8.10 -11.31
N ILE A 58 1.47 6.80 -11.49
CA ILE A 58 0.71 6.00 -12.44
C ILE A 58 0.14 4.80 -11.71
N GLY A 59 -1.15 4.53 -11.92
CA GLY A 59 -1.78 3.36 -11.33
C GLY A 59 -3.18 3.14 -11.88
N GLY A 60 -3.87 2.13 -11.41
CA GLY A 60 -5.20 1.82 -11.90
C GLY A 60 -5.99 0.90 -10.98
N GLY A 61 -7.26 0.72 -11.33
CA GLY A 61 -8.18 -0.18 -10.65
C GLY A 61 -8.53 0.23 -9.23
N PHE A 62 -9.23 -0.64 -8.54
CA PHE A 62 -9.65 -0.40 -7.15
C PHE A 62 -8.45 -0.29 -6.20
N THR A 63 -7.34 -0.90 -6.55
CA THR A 63 -6.12 -0.84 -5.74
C THR A 63 -5.51 0.57 -5.74
N LEU A 64 -5.54 1.26 -6.89
CA LEU A 64 -5.15 2.67 -6.92
C LEU A 64 -6.12 3.51 -6.10
N ASP A 65 -7.42 3.24 -6.21
CA ASP A 65 -8.43 3.98 -5.44
C ASP A 65 -8.18 3.88 -3.94
N TYR A 66 -7.73 2.73 -3.47
CA TYR A 66 -7.34 2.56 -2.07
C TYR A 66 -6.17 3.47 -1.69
N ILE A 67 -5.15 3.55 -2.54
CA ILE A 67 -3.96 4.38 -2.30
C ILE A 67 -4.34 5.87 -2.27
N THR A 68 -5.11 6.32 -3.25
CA THR A 68 -5.52 7.73 -3.33
C THR A 68 -6.46 8.11 -2.19
N ALA A 69 -7.33 7.20 -1.77
CA ALA A 69 -8.17 7.40 -0.59
C ALA A 69 -7.32 7.55 0.69
N GLY A 70 -6.28 6.74 0.84
CA GLY A 70 -5.36 6.85 1.96
C GLY A 70 -4.61 8.17 1.99
N LEU A 71 -4.18 8.66 0.84
CA LEU A 71 -3.54 9.97 0.72
C LEU A 71 -4.51 11.09 1.08
N THR A 72 -5.71 11.04 0.54
CA THR A 72 -6.76 12.04 0.79
C THR A 72 -7.15 12.07 2.26
N GLU A 73 -7.26 10.92 2.90
CA GLU A 73 -7.57 10.83 4.33
C GLU A 73 -6.53 11.55 5.20
N LYS A 74 -5.27 11.52 4.78
CA LYS A 74 -4.18 12.20 5.48
C LYS A 74 -4.05 13.68 5.06
N GLY A 75 -4.95 14.18 4.23
CA GLY A 75 -4.90 15.57 3.77
C GLY A 75 -3.84 15.83 2.71
N ILE A 76 -3.41 14.81 1.99
CA ILE A 76 -2.41 14.95 0.93
C ILE A 76 -3.10 15.02 -0.42
N SER A 77 -2.89 16.13 -1.14
CA SER A 77 -3.38 16.27 -2.51
C SER A 77 -2.71 15.25 -3.40
N ASN A 78 -3.45 14.70 -4.33
CA ASN A 78 -2.92 13.66 -5.21
C ASN A 78 -3.54 13.75 -6.60
N ASN A 79 -2.76 13.33 -7.59
CA ASN A 79 -3.18 13.34 -8.99
C ASN A 79 -2.41 12.25 -9.74
N PHE A 80 -3.01 11.07 -9.88
CA PHE A 80 -2.40 9.94 -10.56
C PHE A 80 -2.94 9.80 -11.97
N LEU A 81 -2.05 9.48 -12.91
CA LEU A 81 -2.43 9.05 -14.24
C LEU A 81 -3.00 7.64 -14.14
N LYS A 82 -4.26 7.49 -14.55
CA LYS A 82 -4.94 6.20 -14.45
C LYS A 82 -4.68 5.35 -15.69
N VAL A 83 -4.34 4.09 -15.47
CA VAL A 83 -4.18 3.08 -16.50
C VAL A 83 -5.18 1.95 -16.27
N LYS A 84 -5.32 1.07 -17.27
CA LYS A 84 -6.27 -0.04 -17.21
C LYS A 84 -5.90 -1.10 -16.19
N GLU A 85 -4.60 -1.39 -16.10
CA GLU A 85 -4.09 -2.43 -15.22
C GLU A 85 -4.25 -2.03 -13.76
N PRO A 86 -4.76 -2.94 -12.90
CA PRO A 86 -4.81 -2.65 -11.48
C PRO A 86 -3.42 -2.50 -10.89
N THR A 87 -3.30 -1.57 -9.96
CA THR A 87 -2.07 -1.43 -9.16
C THR A 87 -1.83 -2.73 -8.38
N ARG A 88 -0.57 -3.14 -8.32
CA ARG A 88 -0.19 -4.42 -7.72
C ARG A 88 -0.42 -4.48 -6.23
N ILE A 89 -0.58 -5.70 -5.74
CA ILE A 89 -0.66 -6.01 -4.31
C ILE A 89 0.55 -6.87 -3.96
N ASN A 90 1.33 -6.43 -2.98
CA ASN A 90 2.38 -7.26 -2.40
C ASN A 90 1.79 -8.00 -1.20
N VAL A 91 2.07 -9.28 -1.09
CA VAL A 91 1.56 -10.08 0.01
C VAL A 91 2.74 -10.55 0.86
N PHE A 92 2.72 -10.19 2.13
CA PHE A 92 3.70 -10.64 3.12
C PHE A 92 2.97 -11.50 4.13
N THR A 93 3.38 -12.75 4.26
CA THR A 93 2.75 -13.69 5.19
C THR A 93 3.75 -14.07 6.27
N ARG A 94 3.40 -13.76 7.51
CA ARG A 94 4.18 -14.16 8.67
C ARG A 94 3.50 -15.30 9.39
N VAL A 95 4.20 -16.43 9.50
CA VAL A 95 3.69 -17.62 10.16
C VAL A 95 4.39 -17.74 11.52
N LEU A 96 3.64 -17.51 12.59
CA LEU A 96 4.21 -17.42 13.93
C LEU A 96 4.79 -18.73 14.42
N ASP A 97 4.10 -19.86 14.17
CA ASP A 97 4.54 -21.18 14.61
C ASP A 97 5.86 -21.62 13.96
N GLN A 98 6.16 -21.08 12.78
CA GLN A 98 7.36 -21.42 12.02
C GLN A 98 8.44 -20.34 12.16
N ASN A 99 8.09 -19.18 12.70
CA ASN A 99 8.95 -18.00 12.73
C ASN A 99 9.49 -17.65 11.34
N GLN A 100 8.62 -17.74 10.32
CA GLN A 100 8.95 -17.56 8.91
C GLN A 100 8.11 -16.47 8.29
N GLU A 101 8.69 -15.78 7.30
CA GLU A 101 7.98 -14.83 6.44
C GLU A 101 8.03 -15.30 4.99
N TYR A 102 6.95 -15.07 4.30
CA TYR A 102 6.82 -15.45 2.89
C TYR A 102 6.45 -14.28 2.01
#